data_5ecc641248c1dc91ea4e52e538c2ff0c
#
_entry.id   5ecc641248c1dc91ea4e52e538c2ff0c
#
_cell.length_a   1.000
_cell.length_b   1.000
_cell.length_c   1.000
_cell.angle_alpha   90.00
_cell.angle_beta   90.00
_cell.angle_gamma   90.00
#
_symmetry.space_group_name_H-M   'P 1'
#
loop_
_entity.id
_entity.type
_entity.pdbx_description
1 polymer ?
#
loop_
_entity_poly.entity_id
_entity_poly.type
_entity_poly.pdbx_seq_one_letter_code
_entity_poly.pdbx_strand_id
1 'polypeptide(L)'
;MRYFKGIIALSPTQDLPLLRQVMYSKYVTQTQLWQFMRHNGYELSRGSFWWRVKRLADHGFIARHLHPMAHRDPIFAIASSGLVYLVENIGTPYSGPEAGPDVRGDGVGIAHALGVNAVHLELLRSRTLVSWENEMEIRCWNELTASKYAKDYDAIITLSLGGRQLRFALEYERTPKTQTEYDRIVSVLESERNLDRVLYLAGTRHIHSLLKQRLWRIRQRVLIGLASDLPKTAPADLEVVDAQTMQVYRLIDSP
;
A
#
# COMPACT_ATOMS: atom_id res chain seq x y z
N MET A 1 -34.43 -10.76 11.64
CA MET A 1 -34.15 -9.82 12.74
C MET A 1 -33.89 -8.45 12.13
N ARG A 2 -34.78 -7.46 12.29
CA ARG A 2 -34.55 -6.08 11.80
C ARG A 2 -33.53 -5.41 12.71
N TYR A 3 -32.37 -5.09 12.19
CA TYR A 3 -31.37 -4.33 12.91
C TYR A 3 -31.88 -2.91 13.19
N PHE A 4 -32.02 -2.57 14.46
CA PHE A 4 -32.27 -1.19 14.87
C PHE A 4 -31.00 -0.40 14.58
N LYS A 5 -31.06 0.66 13.77
CA LYS A 5 -29.97 1.65 13.60
C LYS A 5 -29.91 2.49 14.89
N GLY A 6 -29.39 1.89 15.95
CA GLY A 6 -29.08 2.59 17.18
C GLY A 6 -27.68 3.18 17.13
N ILE A 7 -27.32 3.98 18.13
CA ILE A 7 -25.97 4.48 18.33
C ILE A 7 -25.02 3.28 18.49
N ILE A 8 -24.00 3.20 17.64
CA ILE A 8 -22.99 2.15 17.71
C ILE A 8 -21.88 2.57 18.68
N ALA A 9 -21.59 1.74 19.67
CA ALA A 9 -20.37 1.87 20.47
C ALA A 9 -19.22 1.17 19.74
N LEU A 10 -18.16 1.91 19.40
CA LEU A 10 -16.97 1.38 18.75
C LEU A 10 -15.96 0.88 19.80
N SER A 11 -15.35 -0.26 19.52
CA SER A 11 -14.29 -0.85 20.34
C SER A 11 -12.94 -0.24 20.00
N PRO A 12 -12.23 0.40 20.96
CA PRO A 12 -10.89 0.93 20.72
C PRO A 12 -9.86 -0.16 20.34
N THR A 13 -10.08 -1.38 20.82
CA THR A 13 -9.12 -2.49 20.61
C THR A 13 -9.40 -3.30 19.34
N GLN A 14 -10.61 -3.21 18.77
CA GLN A 14 -10.98 -4.04 17.62
C GLN A 14 -11.50 -3.23 16.43
N ASP A 15 -12.36 -2.23 16.65
CA ASP A 15 -12.91 -1.41 15.56
C ASP A 15 -11.89 -0.37 15.10
N LEU A 16 -11.18 0.28 16.04
CA LEU A 16 -10.19 1.30 15.72
C LEU A 16 -9.03 0.78 14.84
N PRO A 17 -8.37 -0.37 15.16
CA PRO A 17 -7.35 -0.94 14.29
C PRO A 17 -7.87 -1.32 12.91
N LEU A 18 -9.12 -1.82 12.82
CA LEU A 18 -9.75 -2.17 11.55
C LEU A 18 -9.97 -0.92 10.69
N LEU A 19 -10.57 0.14 11.24
CA LEU A 19 -10.80 1.40 10.54
C LEU A 19 -9.48 2.02 10.07
N ARG A 20 -8.43 1.99 10.92
CA ARG A 20 -7.10 2.46 10.57
C ARG A 20 -6.50 1.68 9.41
N GLN A 21 -6.64 0.34 9.41
CA GLN A 21 -6.18 -0.49 8.29
C GLN A 21 -6.92 -0.17 7.00
N VAL A 22 -8.25 0.02 7.04
CA VAL A 22 -9.03 0.41 5.86
C VAL A 22 -8.57 1.76 5.31
N MET A 23 -8.32 2.74 6.19
CA MET A 23 -7.82 4.06 5.81
C MET A 23 -6.46 3.97 5.12
N TYR A 24 -5.51 3.27 5.71
CA TYR A 24 -4.15 3.12 5.17
C TYR A 24 -4.09 2.34 3.86
N SER A 25 -5.02 1.42 3.67
CA SER A 25 -5.14 0.63 2.45
C SER A 25 -5.80 1.38 1.29
N LYS A 26 -6.41 2.56 1.53
CA LYS A 26 -7.28 3.30 0.59
C LYS A 26 -8.48 2.47 0.13
N TYR A 27 -8.23 1.41 -0.62
CA TYR A 27 -9.19 0.38 -1.03
C TYR A 27 -8.65 -0.99 -0.62
N VAL A 28 -9.48 -1.81 -0.01
CA VAL A 28 -9.07 -3.13 0.47
C VAL A 28 -10.19 -4.14 0.25
N THR A 29 -9.86 -5.34 -0.25
CA THR A 29 -10.85 -6.40 -0.29
C THR A 29 -11.11 -6.96 1.10
N GLN A 30 -12.26 -7.61 1.28
CA GLN A 30 -12.60 -8.24 2.56
C GLN A 30 -11.57 -9.32 2.94
N THR A 31 -11.08 -10.06 1.96
CA THR A 31 -10.04 -11.09 2.19
C THR A 31 -8.71 -10.46 2.60
N GLN A 32 -8.27 -9.40 1.92
CA GLN A 32 -7.05 -8.69 2.29
C GLN A 32 -7.15 -8.09 3.69
N LEU A 33 -8.28 -7.44 4.00
CA LEU A 33 -8.53 -6.85 5.32
C LEU A 33 -8.48 -7.92 6.43
N TRP A 34 -9.11 -9.08 6.19
CA TRP A 34 -9.02 -10.22 7.09
C TRP A 34 -7.58 -10.67 7.32
N GLN A 35 -6.76 -10.74 6.27
CA GLN A 35 -5.35 -11.14 6.36
C GLN A 35 -4.53 -10.14 7.17
N PHE A 36 -4.72 -8.83 6.95
CA PHE A 36 -4.08 -7.79 7.75
C PHE A 36 -4.46 -7.90 9.23
N MET A 37 -5.75 -8.02 9.53
CA MET A 37 -6.23 -8.12 10.92
C MET A 37 -5.68 -9.36 11.62
N ARG A 38 -5.54 -10.48 10.91
CA ARG A 38 -4.92 -11.70 11.44
C ARG A 38 -3.42 -11.54 11.69
N HIS A 39 -2.70 -10.92 10.77
CA HIS A 39 -1.27 -10.66 10.93
C HIS A 39 -0.98 -9.80 12.16
N ASN A 40 -1.81 -8.80 12.37
CA ASN A 40 -1.67 -7.87 13.50
C ASN A 40 -2.25 -8.42 14.81
N GLY A 41 -2.80 -9.64 14.82
CA GLY A 41 -3.37 -10.28 16.01
C GLY A 41 -4.65 -9.65 16.54
N TYR A 42 -5.29 -8.75 15.77
CA TYR A 42 -6.48 -8.01 16.20
C TYR A 42 -7.80 -8.80 16.05
N GLU A 43 -7.82 -9.81 15.19
CA GLU A 43 -9.02 -10.63 14.97
C GLU A 43 -8.62 -12.07 14.66
N LEU A 44 -9.18 -13.00 15.42
CA LEU A 44 -8.85 -14.42 15.32
C LEU A 44 -10.00 -15.25 14.74
N SER A 45 -11.25 -14.78 14.88
CA SER A 45 -12.44 -15.45 14.39
C SER A 45 -12.95 -14.81 13.10
N ARG A 46 -13.04 -15.61 12.04
CA ARG A 46 -13.57 -15.16 10.75
C ARG A 46 -15.04 -14.70 10.86
N GLY A 47 -15.84 -15.37 11.68
CA GLY A 47 -17.25 -15.00 11.92
C GLY A 47 -17.37 -13.65 12.60
N SER A 48 -16.62 -13.42 13.69
CA SER A 48 -16.59 -12.12 14.40
C SER A 48 -16.13 -11.00 13.50
N PHE A 49 -15.08 -11.25 12.70
CA PHE A 49 -14.58 -10.28 11.71
C PHE A 49 -15.66 -9.89 10.68
N TRP A 50 -16.35 -10.89 10.07
CA TRP A 50 -17.39 -10.61 9.07
C TRP A 50 -18.54 -9.80 9.66
N TRP A 51 -18.98 -10.16 10.85
CA TRP A 51 -20.02 -9.42 11.56
C TRP A 51 -19.57 -7.97 11.84
N ARG A 52 -18.34 -7.77 12.26
CA ARG A 52 -17.75 -6.45 12.54
C ARG A 52 -17.69 -5.58 11.30
N VAL A 53 -17.13 -6.09 10.19
CA VAL A 53 -17.07 -5.38 8.92
C VAL A 53 -18.46 -4.98 8.45
N LYS A 54 -19.42 -5.91 8.50
CA LYS A 54 -20.81 -5.63 8.16
C LYS A 54 -21.40 -4.52 9.03
N ARG A 55 -21.22 -4.60 10.34
CA ARG A 55 -21.70 -3.60 11.30
C ARG A 55 -21.14 -2.21 11.00
N LEU A 56 -19.83 -2.10 10.75
CA LEU A 56 -19.19 -0.83 10.41
C LEU A 56 -19.70 -0.26 9.08
N ALA A 57 -19.93 -1.11 8.09
CA ALA A 57 -20.50 -0.70 6.80
C ALA A 57 -21.97 -0.24 6.95
N ASP A 58 -22.80 -0.99 7.68
CA ASP A 58 -24.22 -0.66 7.91
C ASP A 58 -24.38 0.69 8.63
N HIS A 59 -23.39 1.10 9.46
CA HIS A 59 -23.40 2.37 10.19
C HIS A 59 -22.57 3.47 9.51
N GLY A 60 -22.06 3.23 8.29
CA GLY A 60 -21.41 4.26 7.47
C GLY A 60 -20.01 4.66 7.91
N PHE A 61 -19.28 3.81 8.67
CA PHE A 61 -17.87 4.03 9.01
C PHE A 61 -16.93 3.58 7.90
N ILE A 62 -17.33 2.59 7.12
CA ILE A 62 -16.67 2.15 5.90
C ILE A 62 -17.67 2.09 4.75
N ALA A 63 -17.24 2.42 3.56
CA ALA A 63 -18.05 2.35 2.35
C ALA A 63 -17.72 1.10 1.55
N ARG A 64 -18.74 0.40 1.06
CA ARG A 64 -18.59 -0.73 0.15
C ARG A 64 -18.60 -0.22 -1.28
N HIS A 65 -17.57 -0.56 -2.06
CA HIS A 65 -17.47 -0.19 -3.47
C HIS A 65 -17.94 -1.33 -4.38
N LEU A 66 -18.75 -0.96 -5.37
CA LEU A 66 -19.17 -1.85 -6.45
C LEU A 66 -18.15 -1.72 -7.59
N HIS A 67 -17.31 -2.72 -7.74
CA HIS A 67 -16.32 -2.79 -8.81
C HIS A 67 -16.37 -4.17 -9.45
N PRO A 68 -16.10 -4.34 -10.77
CA PRO A 68 -16.10 -5.65 -11.40
C PRO A 68 -15.19 -6.68 -10.71
N MET A 69 -14.07 -6.25 -10.15
CA MET A 69 -13.17 -7.10 -9.35
C MET A 69 -13.79 -7.50 -7.99
N ALA A 70 -14.78 -6.75 -7.49
CA ALA A 70 -15.45 -7.00 -6.21
C ALA A 70 -16.55 -8.06 -6.27
N HIS A 71 -16.78 -8.68 -7.43
CA HIS A 71 -17.91 -9.60 -7.62
C HIS A 71 -17.89 -10.80 -6.66
N ARG A 72 -16.69 -11.25 -6.27
CA ARG A 72 -16.52 -12.38 -5.33
C ARG A 72 -15.93 -11.98 -3.98
N ASP A 73 -15.34 -10.79 -3.87
CA ASP A 73 -14.69 -10.30 -2.67
C ASP A 73 -14.96 -8.79 -2.51
N PRO A 74 -15.88 -8.39 -1.62
CA PRO A 74 -16.26 -6.99 -1.44
C PRO A 74 -15.05 -6.10 -1.19
N ILE A 75 -15.05 -4.90 -1.80
CA ILE A 75 -14.03 -3.87 -1.61
C ILE A 75 -14.58 -2.80 -0.67
N PHE A 76 -13.75 -2.39 0.28
CA PHE A 76 -14.07 -1.36 1.25
C PHE A 76 -13.08 -0.20 1.19
N ALA A 77 -13.58 0.99 1.54
CA ALA A 77 -12.79 2.17 1.80
C ALA A 77 -13.32 2.88 3.05
N ILE A 78 -12.50 3.76 3.65
CA ILE A 78 -12.94 4.54 4.80
C ILE A 78 -14.06 5.52 4.37
N ALA A 79 -15.10 5.64 5.16
CA ALA A 79 -16.14 6.64 4.96
C ALA A 79 -15.92 7.85 5.87
N SER A 80 -16.60 8.96 5.61
CA SER A 80 -16.42 10.21 6.36
C SER A 80 -16.57 10.02 7.88
N SER A 81 -17.60 9.28 8.32
CA SER A 81 -17.79 9.00 9.77
C SER A 81 -16.63 8.18 10.37
N GLY A 82 -16.08 7.24 9.59
CA GLY A 82 -14.91 6.47 10.01
C GLY A 82 -13.66 7.34 10.12
N LEU A 83 -13.47 8.26 9.18
CA LEU A 83 -12.36 9.19 9.20
C LEU A 83 -12.44 10.14 10.39
N VAL A 84 -13.60 10.75 10.64
CA VAL A 84 -13.81 11.63 11.81
C VAL A 84 -13.48 10.87 13.10
N TYR A 85 -13.99 9.65 13.24
CA TYR A 85 -13.70 8.83 14.43
C TYR A 85 -12.19 8.55 14.59
N LEU A 86 -11.47 8.26 13.49
CA LEU A 86 -10.02 8.03 13.53
C LEU A 86 -9.26 9.29 13.98
N VAL A 87 -9.59 10.46 13.42
CA VAL A 87 -8.96 11.74 13.79
C VAL A 87 -9.14 12.03 15.27
N GLU A 88 -10.34 11.84 15.81
CA GLU A 88 -10.65 12.11 17.22
C GLU A 88 -9.95 11.15 18.19
N ASN A 89 -9.67 9.89 17.77
CA ASN A 89 -9.15 8.85 18.67
C ASN A 89 -7.66 8.54 18.50
N ILE A 90 -7.06 8.83 17.35
CA ILE A 90 -5.65 8.53 17.09
C ILE A 90 -4.80 9.81 17.03
N GLY A 91 -5.45 10.98 16.87
CA GLY A 91 -4.73 12.23 16.70
C GLY A 91 -3.88 12.27 15.42
N THR A 92 -4.23 11.49 14.41
CA THR A 92 -3.53 11.51 13.12
C THR A 92 -3.69 12.90 12.51
N PRO A 93 -2.61 13.60 12.17
CA PRO A 93 -2.69 14.83 11.40
C PRO A 93 -3.16 14.44 9.99
N TYR A 94 -4.48 14.38 9.79
CA TYR A 94 -5.06 14.19 8.48
C TYR A 94 -5.24 15.56 7.84
N SER A 95 -4.27 15.97 7.06
CA SER A 95 -4.36 17.09 6.12
C SER A 95 -4.73 16.59 4.71
N GLY A 96 -5.60 15.61 4.62
CA GLY A 96 -6.04 15.07 3.34
C GLY A 96 -7.15 15.90 2.69
N PRO A 97 -7.30 15.83 1.36
CA PRO A 97 -8.38 16.48 0.64
C PRO A 97 -9.73 16.02 1.18
N GLU A 98 -10.67 16.96 1.15
CA GLU A 98 -12.05 16.77 1.57
C GLU A 98 -12.63 15.45 1.08
N ALA A 99 -13.28 14.74 2.01
CA ALA A 99 -14.08 13.54 1.82
C ALA A 99 -13.29 12.30 1.33
N GLY A 100 -13.60 11.21 1.98
CA GLY A 100 -13.13 9.86 1.69
C GLY A 100 -13.09 9.53 0.20
N PRO A 101 -12.48 8.41 -0.16
CA PRO A 101 -12.22 8.04 -1.55
C PRO A 101 -13.48 8.28 -2.36
N ASP A 102 -13.35 9.02 -3.45
CA ASP A 102 -14.44 9.31 -4.37
C ASP A 102 -15.25 8.02 -4.58
N VAL A 103 -16.53 8.04 -4.20
CA VAL A 103 -17.42 6.88 -4.36
C VAL A 103 -17.46 6.39 -5.82
N ARG A 104 -17.00 7.25 -6.74
CA ARG A 104 -16.78 6.98 -8.16
C ARG A 104 -15.34 6.60 -8.50
N GLY A 105 -14.51 6.21 -7.48
CA GLY A 105 -13.10 5.89 -7.67
C GLY A 105 -12.85 5.23 -9.02
N ASP A 106 -11.95 5.81 -9.80
CA ASP A 106 -11.64 5.24 -11.10
C ASP A 106 -11.13 3.79 -10.88
N GLY A 107 -11.53 2.88 -11.74
CA GLY A 107 -11.14 1.47 -11.60
C GLY A 107 -9.62 1.27 -11.56
N VAL A 108 -8.85 2.27 -12.00
CA VAL A 108 -7.38 2.28 -12.02
C VAL A 108 -6.84 2.47 -10.61
N GLY A 109 -7.34 3.44 -9.85
CA GLY A 109 -6.92 3.70 -8.47
C GLY A 109 -7.27 2.54 -7.53
N ILE A 110 -8.45 1.94 -7.67
CA ILE A 110 -8.84 0.75 -6.90
C ILE A 110 -7.87 -0.40 -7.16
N ALA A 111 -7.64 -0.74 -8.42
CA ALA A 111 -6.79 -1.87 -8.79
C ALA A 111 -5.32 -1.65 -8.38
N HIS A 112 -4.83 -0.42 -8.39
CA HIS A 112 -3.51 -0.06 -7.88
C HIS A 112 -3.42 -0.30 -6.36
N ALA A 113 -4.34 0.25 -5.59
CA ALA A 113 -4.37 0.08 -4.14
C ALA A 113 -4.45 -1.41 -3.72
N LEU A 114 -5.27 -2.20 -4.42
CA LEU A 114 -5.35 -3.65 -4.17
C LEU A 114 -4.02 -4.37 -4.47
N GLY A 115 -3.28 -3.90 -5.48
CA GLY A 115 -1.95 -4.42 -5.83
C GLY A 115 -0.91 -4.09 -4.76
N VAL A 116 -0.87 -2.84 -4.29
CA VAL A 116 0.01 -2.41 -3.18
C VAL A 116 -0.29 -3.22 -1.92
N ASN A 117 -1.56 -3.42 -1.57
CA ASN A 117 -1.97 -4.25 -0.44
C ASN A 117 -1.54 -5.72 -0.59
N ALA A 118 -1.58 -6.27 -1.80
CA ALA A 118 -1.10 -7.63 -2.05
C ALA A 118 0.41 -7.74 -1.80
N VAL A 119 1.20 -6.78 -2.28
CA VAL A 119 2.65 -6.69 -1.99
C VAL A 119 2.89 -6.61 -0.48
N HIS A 120 2.19 -5.73 0.22
CA HIS A 120 2.31 -5.58 1.67
C HIS A 120 2.05 -6.91 2.41
N LEU A 121 0.97 -7.60 2.05
CA LEU A 121 0.62 -8.88 2.66
C LEU A 121 1.65 -9.98 2.40
N GLU A 122 2.26 -10.04 1.21
CA GLU A 122 3.32 -11.00 0.93
C GLU A 122 4.58 -10.72 1.76
N LEU A 123 4.97 -9.46 1.89
CA LEU A 123 6.09 -9.06 2.76
C LEU A 123 5.82 -9.35 4.24
N LEU A 124 4.59 -9.15 4.72
CA LEU A 124 4.18 -9.56 6.07
C LEU A 124 4.28 -11.07 6.28
N ARG A 125 3.80 -11.87 5.32
CA ARG A 125 3.85 -13.35 5.38
C ARG A 125 5.27 -13.89 5.45
N SER A 126 6.18 -13.26 4.73
CA SER A 126 7.59 -13.67 4.70
C SER A 126 8.34 -13.39 6.01
N ARG A 127 7.76 -12.59 6.92
CA ARG A 127 8.38 -12.12 8.18
C ARG A 127 9.69 -11.37 7.98
N THR A 128 9.94 -10.85 6.78
CA THR A 128 11.10 -10.01 6.48
C THR A 128 10.81 -8.53 6.63
N LEU A 129 9.53 -8.15 6.67
CA LEU A 129 9.10 -6.76 6.82
C LEU A 129 9.34 -6.28 8.26
N VAL A 130 10.18 -5.25 8.41
CA VAL A 130 10.47 -4.58 9.69
C VAL A 130 9.54 -3.38 9.88
N SER A 131 9.37 -2.56 8.84
CA SER A 131 8.46 -1.42 8.85
C SER A 131 7.81 -1.18 7.48
N TRP A 132 6.62 -0.60 7.52
CA TRP A 132 5.86 -0.15 6.37
C TRP A 132 5.27 1.22 6.68
N GLU A 133 5.78 2.25 6.03
CA GLU A 133 5.21 3.60 6.03
C GLU A 133 4.35 3.74 4.78
N ASN A 134 3.05 3.95 4.92
CA ASN A 134 2.14 4.04 3.78
C ASN A 134 2.16 5.44 3.15
N GLU A 135 1.60 5.59 1.96
CA GLU A 135 1.57 6.85 1.21
C GLU A 135 0.99 8.02 2.01
N MET A 136 0.00 7.79 2.87
CA MET A 136 -0.60 8.84 3.69
C MET A 136 0.39 9.34 4.76
N GLU A 137 1.10 8.43 5.42
CA GLU A 137 2.14 8.77 6.39
C GLU A 137 3.28 9.54 5.72
N ILE A 138 3.70 9.11 4.53
CA ILE A 138 4.73 9.78 3.71
C ILE A 138 4.27 11.20 3.33
N ARG A 139 3.03 11.35 2.89
CA ARG A 139 2.45 12.66 2.58
C ARG A 139 2.44 13.58 3.79
N CYS A 140 1.95 13.10 4.92
CA CYS A 140 1.98 13.87 6.17
C CYS A 140 3.41 14.28 6.55
N TRP A 141 4.37 13.37 6.39
CA TRP A 141 5.78 13.68 6.61
C TRP A 141 6.26 14.78 5.67
N ASN A 142 5.96 14.68 4.37
CA ASN A 142 6.33 15.66 3.36
C ASN A 142 5.69 17.04 3.60
N GLU A 143 4.49 17.10 4.15
CA GLU A 143 3.81 18.35 4.45
C GLU A 143 4.32 19.01 5.75
N LEU A 144 4.64 18.21 6.76
CA LEU A 144 4.93 18.69 8.12
C LEU A 144 6.42 18.88 8.41
N THR A 145 7.33 18.35 7.58
CA THR A 145 8.77 18.41 7.85
C THR A 145 9.55 19.12 6.75
N ALA A 146 10.74 19.63 7.10
CA ALA A 146 11.69 20.17 6.12
C ALA A 146 12.45 19.07 5.37
N SER A 147 12.61 17.90 5.99
CA SER A 147 13.29 16.73 5.41
C SER A 147 12.31 15.91 4.60
N LYS A 148 12.01 16.37 3.37
CA LYS A 148 11.00 15.77 2.51
C LYS A 148 11.59 14.65 1.67
N TYR A 149 10.76 13.63 1.40
CA TYR A 149 11.01 12.71 0.29
C TYR A 149 10.71 13.42 -1.05
N ALA A 150 11.33 12.97 -2.12
CA ALA A 150 11.14 13.58 -3.45
C ALA A 150 9.69 13.52 -3.96
N LYS A 151 8.93 12.54 -3.47
CA LYS A 151 7.51 12.36 -3.81
C LYS A 151 6.79 11.55 -2.72
N ASP A 152 5.46 11.48 -2.81
CA ASP A 152 4.66 10.54 -2.04
C ASP A 152 4.75 9.16 -2.71
N TYR A 153 5.63 8.30 -2.20
CA TYR A 153 5.78 6.92 -2.66
C TYR A 153 4.59 6.06 -2.25
N ASP A 154 4.36 4.93 -2.91
CA ASP A 154 3.32 3.97 -2.50
C ASP A 154 3.56 3.43 -1.09
N ALA A 155 4.82 3.21 -0.74
CA ALA A 155 5.27 2.96 0.62
C ALA A 155 6.77 3.24 0.78
N ILE A 156 7.22 3.42 2.03
CA ILE A 156 8.62 3.26 2.41
C ILE A 156 8.71 2.02 3.28
N ILE A 157 9.55 1.08 2.88
CA ILE A 157 9.67 -0.22 3.52
C ILE A 157 11.07 -0.45 4.06
N THR A 158 11.16 -1.10 5.22
CA THR A 158 12.41 -1.65 5.72
C THR A 158 12.29 -3.17 5.75
N LEU A 159 13.23 -3.85 5.11
CA LEU A 159 13.29 -5.31 5.06
C LEU A 159 14.51 -5.81 5.82
N SER A 160 14.34 -6.90 6.58
CA SER A 160 15.46 -7.65 7.19
C SER A 160 15.84 -8.80 6.25
N LEU A 161 16.95 -8.65 5.55
CA LEU A 161 17.45 -9.59 4.56
C LEU A 161 18.87 -10.03 4.94
N GLY A 162 19.08 -11.31 5.23
CA GLY A 162 20.39 -11.84 5.62
C GLY A 162 21.03 -11.15 6.82
N GLY A 163 20.25 -10.75 7.81
CA GLY A 163 20.72 -10.05 9.01
C GLY A 163 20.98 -8.54 8.81
N ARG A 164 20.78 -8.00 7.60
CA ARG A 164 20.88 -6.57 7.32
C ARG A 164 19.48 -5.96 7.17
N GLN A 165 19.30 -4.72 7.63
CA GLN A 165 18.11 -3.95 7.36
C GLN A 165 18.37 -3.08 6.13
N LEU A 166 17.53 -3.23 5.12
CA LEU A 166 17.56 -2.46 3.89
C LEU A 166 16.26 -1.65 3.76
N ARG A 167 16.41 -0.35 3.52
CA ARG A 167 15.28 0.58 3.36
C ARG A 167 15.09 0.95 1.91
N PHE A 168 13.85 0.90 1.43
CA PHE A 168 13.48 1.18 0.04
C PHE A 168 12.28 2.13 0.00
N ALA A 169 12.28 3.05 -0.97
CA ALA A 169 11.03 3.55 -1.51
C ALA A 169 10.39 2.48 -2.38
N LEU A 170 9.15 2.12 -2.15
CA LEU A 170 8.40 1.14 -2.93
C LEU A 170 7.47 1.86 -3.91
N GLU A 171 7.49 1.44 -5.16
CA GLU A 171 6.56 1.83 -6.22
C GLU A 171 5.96 0.57 -6.87
N TYR A 172 4.64 0.49 -6.93
CA TYR A 172 3.94 -0.56 -7.64
C TYR A 172 3.40 -0.04 -8.96
N GLU A 173 3.95 -0.49 -10.08
CA GLU A 173 3.53 -0.03 -11.40
C GLU A 173 2.69 -1.09 -12.11
N ARG A 174 1.46 -0.74 -12.43
CA ARG A 174 0.50 -1.65 -13.05
C ARG A 174 0.13 -1.27 -14.48
N THR A 175 0.14 0.02 -14.79
CA THR A 175 -0.29 0.57 -16.07
C THR A 175 0.85 1.33 -16.74
N PRO A 176 1.01 1.22 -18.07
CA PRO A 176 2.02 1.99 -18.76
C PRO A 176 1.72 3.49 -18.65
N LYS A 177 2.76 4.28 -18.46
CA LYS A 177 2.71 5.75 -18.51
C LYS A 177 3.28 6.27 -19.82
N THR A 178 2.99 7.51 -20.14
CA THR A 178 3.59 8.20 -21.30
C THR A 178 5.08 8.45 -21.09
N GLN A 179 5.80 8.73 -22.17
CA GLN A 179 7.23 9.09 -22.08
C GLN A 179 7.43 10.31 -21.16
N THR A 180 6.65 11.35 -21.35
CA THR A 180 6.74 12.59 -20.55
C THR A 180 6.52 12.34 -19.06
N GLU A 181 5.63 11.42 -18.69
CA GLU A 181 5.43 11.03 -17.29
C GLU A 181 6.67 10.30 -16.73
N TYR A 182 7.27 9.39 -17.51
CA TYR A 182 8.51 8.73 -17.09
C TYR A 182 9.68 9.71 -16.97
N ASP A 183 9.82 10.68 -17.88
CA ASP A 183 10.86 11.70 -17.79
C ASP A 183 10.69 12.55 -16.52
N ARG A 184 9.45 12.88 -16.14
CA ARG A 184 9.17 13.56 -14.88
C ARG A 184 9.51 12.67 -13.68
N ILE A 185 9.16 11.38 -13.71
CA ILE A 185 9.50 10.42 -12.65
C ILE A 185 11.03 10.36 -12.47
N VAL A 186 11.80 10.23 -13.54
CA VAL A 186 13.26 10.22 -13.48
C VAL A 186 13.79 11.49 -12.80
N SER A 187 13.33 12.68 -13.23
CA SER A 187 13.75 13.95 -12.64
C SER A 187 13.44 14.03 -11.13
N VAL A 188 12.25 13.56 -10.72
CA VAL A 188 11.84 13.53 -9.31
C VAL A 188 12.71 12.56 -8.52
N LEU A 189 12.93 11.34 -9.00
CA LEU A 189 13.74 10.35 -8.31
C LEU A 189 15.22 10.78 -8.19
N GLU A 190 15.76 11.49 -9.17
CA GLU A 190 17.11 12.05 -9.11
C GLU A 190 17.26 13.15 -8.05
N SER A 191 16.17 13.75 -7.61
CA SER A 191 16.16 14.72 -6.50
C SER A 191 16.07 14.07 -5.11
N GLU A 192 15.85 12.75 -5.03
CA GLU A 192 15.75 12.04 -3.75
C GLU A 192 17.09 12.09 -2.99
N ARG A 193 17.01 12.43 -1.68
CA ARG A 193 18.18 12.55 -0.79
C ARG A 193 18.06 11.75 0.49
N ASN A 194 16.85 11.29 0.80
CA ASN A 194 16.54 10.62 2.06
C ASN A 194 16.49 9.10 1.93
N LEU A 195 16.58 8.59 0.71
CA LEU A 195 16.51 7.15 0.39
C LEU A 195 17.57 6.80 -0.67
N ASP A 196 18.33 5.77 -0.38
CA ASP A 196 19.39 5.30 -1.28
C ASP A 196 18.87 4.41 -2.39
N ARG A 197 17.69 3.80 -2.22
CA ARG A 197 17.17 2.78 -3.12
C ARG A 197 15.67 2.93 -3.36
N VAL A 198 15.28 2.73 -4.60
CA VAL A 198 13.87 2.65 -5.02
C VAL A 198 13.60 1.25 -5.56
N LEU A 199 12.58 0.57 -5.05
CA LEU A 199 12.13 -0.74 -5.52
C LEU A 199 10.84 -0.56 -6.32
N TYR A 200 10.92 -0.73 -7.64
CA TYR A 200 9.76 -0.84 -8.51
C TYR A 200 9.31 -2.29 -8.58
N LEU A 201 8.05 -2.55 -8.26
CA LEU A 201 7.40 -3.83 -8.47
C LEU A 201 6.39 -3.72 -9.62
N ALA A 202 6.75 -4.29 -10.75
CA ALA A 202 5.91 -4.32 -11.94
C ALA A 202 4.77 -5.34 -11.78
N GLY A 203 3.54 -4.94 -12.06
CA GLY A 203 2.38 -5.82 -12.01
C GLY A 203 2.34 -6.87 -13.11
N THR A 204 3.04 -6.64 -14.23
CA THR A 204 3.13 -7.56 -15.38
C THR A 204 4.52 -7.56 -15.99
N ARG A 205 4.86 -8.62 -16.75
CA ARG A 205 6.12 -8.68 -17.52
C ARG A 205 6.25 -7.56 -18.55
N HIS A 206 5.14 -7.13 -19.14
CA HIS A 206 5.14 -6.00 -20.07
C HIS A 206 5.58 -4.71 -19.37
N ILE A 207 5.00 -4.40 -18.21
CA ILE A 207 5.38 -3.23 -17.39
C ILE A 207 6.83 -3.34 -16.93
N HIS A 208 7.28 -4.53 -16.50
CA HIS A 208 8.67 -4.76 -16.13
C HIS A 208 9.64 -4.40 -17.27
N SER A 209 9.37 -4.88 -18.51
CA SER A 209 10.18 -4.55 -19.68
C SER A 209 10.14 -3.06 -20.01
N LEU A 210 8.97 -2.42 -19.88
CA LEU A 210 8.80 -1.00 -20.11
C LEU A 210 9.59 -0.15 -19.11
N LEU A 211 9.52 -0.48 -17.81
CA LEU A 211 10.30 0.22 -16.77
C LEU A 211 11.80 0.15 -17.05
N LYS A 212 12.34 -1.00 -17.44
CA LYS A 212 13.76 -1.13 -17.84
C LYS A 212 14.11 -0.20 -18.98
N GLN A 213 13.24 -0.09 -19.99
CA GLN A 213 13.47 0.79 -21.14
C GLN A 213 13.35 2.29 -20.79
N ARG A 214 12.56 2.66 -19.79
CA ARG A 214 12.27 4.05 -19.43
C ARG A 214 13.19 4.60 -18.36
N LEU A 215 13.67 3.75 -17.46
CA LEU A 215 14.48 4.16 -16.30
C LEU A 215 15.99 3.94 -16.48
N TRP A 216 16.46 3.46 -17.63
CA TRP A 216 17.88 3.10 -17.85
C TRP A 216 18.88 4.28 -17.71
N ARG A 217 18.41 5.53 -17.81
CA ARG A 217 19.26 6.73 -17.67
C ARG A 217 19.32 7.29 -16.25
N ILE A 218 18.55 6.69 -15.33
CA ILE A 218 18.44 7.21 -13.98
C ILE A 218 19.76 7.01 -13.22
N ARG A 219 20.19 8.04 -12.48
CA ARG A 219 21.38 7.98 -11.63
C ARG A 219 21.08 7.42 -10.25
N GLN A 220 19.86 7.63 -9.78
CA GLN A 220 19.38 7.04 -8.53
C GLN A 220 19.31 5.51 -8.67
N ARG A 221 19.64 4.80 -7.61
CA ARG A 221 19.55 3.33 -7.61
C ARG A 221 18.11 2.87 -7.63
N VAL A 222 17.70 2.34 -8.77
CA VAL A 222 16.36 1.80 -9.00
C VAL A 222 16.45 0.32 -9.32
N LEU A 223 15.81 -0.49 -8.49
CA LEU A 223 15.69 -1.94 -8.66
C LEU A 223 14.29 -2.26 -9.20
N ILE A 224 14.18 -3.08 -10.21
CA ILE A 224 12.93 -3.43 -10.87
C ILE A 224 12.69 -4.94 -10.73
N GLY A 225 11.63 -5.32 -10.04
CA GLY A 225 11.20 -6.70 -9.85
C GLY A 225 9.77 -6.93 -10.35
N LEU A 226 9.33 -8.19 -10.34
CA LEU A 226 7.96 -8.59 -10.65
C LEU A 226 7.18 -8.85 -9.36
N ALA A 227 6.06 -8.16 -9.17
CA ALA A 227 5.19 -8.37 -8.01
C ALA A 227 4.63 -9.80 -7.95
N SER A 228 4.42 -10.43 -9.10
CA SER A 228 3.94 -11.82 -9.20
C SER A 228 4.93 -12.88 -8.70
N ASP A 229 6.16 -12.50 -8.42
CA ASP A 229 7.19 -13.43 -7.95
C ASP A 229 7.30 -13.44 -6.42
N LEU A 230 6.84 -12.37 -5.73
CA LEU A 230 6.79 -12.30 -4.27
C LEU A 230 6.09 -13.50 -3.60
N PRO A 231 4.93 -14.00 -4.10
CA PRO A 231 4.28 -15.17 -3.50
C PRO A 231 5.02 -16.49 -3.75
N LYS A 232 5.99 -16.51 -4.67
CA LYS A 232 6.66 -17.73 -5.13
C LYS A 232 8.05 -17.92 -4.54
N THR A 233 8.65 -16.85 -4.05
CA THR A 233 10.02 -16.83 -3.55
C THR A 233 10.12 -16.03 -2.26
N ALA A 234 11.14 -16.29 -1.45
CA ALA A 234 11.43 -15.41 -0.33
C ALA A 234 11.83 -14.01 -0.84
N PRO A 235 11.45 -12.91 -0.18
CA PRO A 235 11.84 -11.57 -0.62
C PRO A 235 13.35 -11.39 -0.79
N ALA A 236 14.16 -12.09 0.01
CA ALA A 236 15.62 -12.10 -0.13
C ALA A 236 16.08 -12.59 -1.52
N ASP A 237 15.38 -13.57 -2.07
CA ASP A 237 15.69 -14.22 -3.35
C ASP A 237 14.90 -13.64 -4.53
N LEU A 238 14.11 -12.58 -4.29
CA LEU A 238 13.40 -11.88 -5.36
C LEU A 238 14.42 -11.38 -6.40
N GLU A 239 14.24 -11.81 -7.65
CA GLU A 239 15.05 -11.34 -8.76
C GLU A 239 14.68 -9.89 -9.08
N VAL A 240 15.69 -9.03 -9.09
CA VAL A 240 15.56 -7.61 -9.42
C VAL A 240 16.62 -7.22 -10.46
N VAL A 241 16.27 -6.29 -11.32
CA VAL A 241 17.17 -5.70 -12.31
C VAL A 241 17.52 -4.30 -11.87
N ASP A 242 18.79 -3.98 -11.76
CA ASP A 242 19.24 -2.60 -11.58
C ASP A 242 18.99 -1.83 -12.89
N ALA A 243 18.23 -0.73 -12.80
CA ALA A 243 17.78 0.00 -13.98
C ALA A 243 18.93 0.63 -14.76
N GLN A 244 20.03 1.04 -14.09
CA GLN A 244 21.17 1.70 -14.71
C GLN A 244 22.11 0.70 -15.37
N THR A 245 22.47 -0.36 -14.66
CA THR A 245 23.48 -1.33 -15.13
C THR A 245 22.87 -2.47 -15.93
N MET A 246 21.56 -2.68 -15.86
CA MET A 246 20.82 -3.83 -16.39
C MET A 246 21.29 -5.18 -15.81
N GLN A 247 22.06 -5.17 -14.74
CA GLN A 247 22.47 -6.37 -14.04
C GLN A 247 21.32 -6.93 -13.23
N VAL A 248 21.26 -8.26 -13.14
CA VAL A 248 20.27 -9.00 -12.38
C VAL A 248 20.88 -9.41 -11.05
N TYR A 249 20.14 -9.18 -9.96
CA TYR A 249 20.53 -9.53 -8.60
C TYR A 249 19.38 -10.25 -7.90
N ARG A 250 19.70 -11.01 -6.86
CA ARG A 250 18.71 -11.27 -5.81
C ARG A 250 18.61 -10.01 -4.96
N LEU A 251 17.42 -9.72 -4.43
CA LEU A 251 17.21 -8.48 -3.66
C LEU A 251 18.19 -8.35 -2.47
N ILE A 252 18.56 -9.48 -1.83
CA ILE A 252 19.55 -9.51 -0.73
C ILE A 252 20.95 -9.10 -1.19
N ASP A 253 21.31 -9.41 -2.42
CA ASP A 253 22.65 -9.17 -3.00
C ASP A 253 22.72 -7.82 -3.75
N SER A 254 21.59 -7.10 -3.82
CA SER A 254 21.54 -5.81 -4.51
C SER A 254 22.46 -4.80 -3.83
N PRO A 255 23.24 -4.06 -4.61
CA PRO A 255 24.24 -3.14 -4.10
C PRO A 255 23.64 -1.97 -3.35
#